data_f8c24ca62c94f6bba9a2200154ae9a74
#
_entry.id   f8c24ca62c94f6bba9a2200154ae9a74
#
_cell.length_a   1.000
_cell.length_b   1.000
_cell.length_c   1.000
_cell.angle_alpha   90.00
_cell.angle_beta   90.00
_cell.angle_gamma   90.00
#
_symmetry.space_group_name_H-M   'P 1'
#
loop_
_entity.id
_entity.type
_entity.pdbx_description
1 polymer ?
#
loop_
_entity_poly.entity_id
_entity_poly.type
_entity_poly.pdbx_seq_one_letter_code
_entity_poly.pdbx_strand_id
1 'polypeptide(L)' 'MRIIIDRIEGDFAIVELPSGQMIDCPRAMLPDSAKEGSILNITVDEEATNEKLQKVIERMNKLFKD' A
#
# COMPACT_ATOMS: atom_id res chain seq x y z
N MET A 1 4.41 -3.35 -8.60
CA MET A 1 3.81 -4.68 -8.53
C MET A 1 2.34 -4.59 -8.90
N ARG A 2 1.89 -5.47 -9.76
CA ARG A 2 0.50 -5.48 -10.21
C ARG A 2 -0.25 -6.59 -9.50
N ILE A 3 -1.40 -6.27 -8.91
CA ILE A 3 -2.28 -7.26 -8.29
C ILE A 3 -3.66 -7.21 -8.95
N ILE A 4 -4.36 -8.33 -8.90
CA ILE A 4 -5.68 -8.46 -9.50
C ILE A 4 -6.67 -8.81 -8.40
N ILE A 5 -7.79 -8.09 -8.33
CA ILE A 5 -8.86 -8.44 -7.39
C ILE A 5 -9.68 -9.56 -8.02
N ASP A 6 -9.59 -10.77 -7.45
CA ASP A 6 -10.37 -11.92 -7.91
C ASP A 6 -11.82 -11.76 -7.53
N ARG A 7 -12.08 -11.48 -6.26
CA ARG A 7 -13.42 -11.28 -5.74
C ARG A 7 -13.38 -10.55 -4.40
N ILE A 8 -14.53 -10.08 -3.96
CA ILE A 8 -14.70 -9.41 -2.68
C ILE A 8 -15.60 -10.25 -1.81
N GLU A 9 -15.18 -10.58 -0.60
CA GLU A 9 -15.93 -11.32 0.39
C GLU A 9 -15.98 -10.53 1.69
N GLY A 10 -17.14 -9.92 1.97
CA GLY A 10 -17.31 -9.10 3.18
C GLY A 10 -16.30 -7.96 3.24
N ASP A 11 -15.50 -7.93 4.30
CA ASP A 11 -14.51 -6.89 4.53
C ASP A 11 -13.16 -7.18 3.89
N PHE A 12 -13.06 -8.26 3.12
CA PHE A 12 -11.81 -8.69 2.48
C PHE A 12 -11.97 -8.79 0.97
N ALA A 13 -10.87 -8.56 0.28
CA ALA A 13 -10.74 -8.83 -1.14
C ALA A 13 -9.72 -9.95 -1.31
N ILE A 14 -10.05 -10.93 -2.13
CA ILE A 14 -9.10 -11.99 -2.49
C ILE A 14 -8.34 -11.48 -3.69
N VAL A 15 -7.04 -11.31 -3.55
CA VAL A 15 -6.19 -10.76 -4.59
C VAL A 15 -5.16 -11.76 -5.06
N GLU A 16 -4.86 -11.70 -6.36
CA GLU A 16 -3.83 -12.53 -6.98
C GLU A 16 -2.57 -11.69 -7.13
N LEU A 17 -1.48 -12.21 -6.60
CA LEU A 17 -0.15 -11.62 -6.72
C LEU A 17 0.49 -12.00 -8.06
N PRO A 18 1.54 -11.27 -8.49
CA PRO A 18 2.24 -11.62 -9.73
C PRO A 18 2.76 -13.04 -9.76
N SER A 19 3.03 -13.64 -8.60
CA SER A 19 3.47 -15.03 -8.48
C SER A 19 2.35 -16.05 -8.72
N GLY A 20 1.09 -15.59 -8.77
CA GLY A 20 -0.08 -16.46 -8.83
C GLY A 20 -0.64 -16.79 -7.45
N GLN A 21 0.04 -16.41 -6.38
CA GLN A 21 -0.45 -16.64 -5.02
C GLN A 21 -1.70 -15.81 -4.75
N MET A 22 -2.69 -16.42 -4.13
CA MET A 22 -3.91 -15.74 -3.71
C MET A 22 -3.82 -15.39 -2.24
N ILE A 23 -4.12 -14.15 -1.90
CA ILE A 23 -4.11 -13.70 -0.51
C ILE A 23 -5.35 -12.89 -0.18
N ASP A 24 -5.69 -12.83 1.09
CA ASP A 24 -6.77 -11.99 1.59
C ASP A 24 -6.22 -10.60 1.92
N CYS A 25 -6.88 -9.58 1.38
CA CYS A 25 -6.49 -8.19 1.60
C CYS A 25 -7.67 -7.43 2.21
N PRO A 26 -7.49 -6.74 3.34
CA PRO A 26 -8.58 -5.92 3.89
C PRO A 26 -9.03 -4.86 2.88
N ARG A 27 -10.33 -4.74 2.68
CA ARG A 27 -10.88 -3.74 1.76
C ARG A 27 -10.48 -2.32 2.15
N ALA A 28 -10.26 -2.09 3.45
CA ALA A 28 -9.86 -0.78 3.93
C ALA A 28 -8.52 -0.30 3.36
N MET A 29 -7.69 -1.22 2.86
CA MET A 29 -6.41 -0.89 2.22
C MET A 29 -6.55 -0.54 0.74
N LEU A 30 -7.71 -0.75 0.18
CA LEU A 30 -7.93 -0.60 -1.27
C LEU A 30 -8.67 0.71 -1.57
N PRO A 31 -8.45 1.28 -2.76
CA PRO A 31 -9.25 2.44 -3.17
C PRO A 31 -10.73 2.09 -3.20
N ASP A 32 -11.58 3.07 -2.94
CA ASP A 32 -13.03 2.86 -2.92
C ASP A 32 -13.58 2.37 -4.26
N SER A 33 -12.91 2.71 -5.34
CA SER A 33 -13.32 2.30 -6.69
C SER A 33 -12.90 0.88 -7.04
N ALA A 34 -12.11 0.23 -6.18
CA ALA A 34 -11.64 -1.13 -6.42
C ALA A 34 -12.81 -2.11 -6.35
N LYS A 35 -12.90 -2.99 -7.33
CA LYS A 35 -13.98 -3.95 -7.45
C LYS A 35 -13.44 -5.26 -8.04
N GLU A 36 -14.28 -6.27 -8.07
CA GLU A 36 -13.95 -7.55 -8.69
C GLU A 36 -13.45 -7.35 -10.12
N GLY A 37 -12.32 -7.93 -10.44
CA GLY A 37 -11.66 -7.80 -11.74
C GLY A 37 -10.75 -6.59 -11.88
N SER A 38 -10.71 -5.70 -10.88
CA SER A 38 -9.81 -4.54 -10.93
C SER A 38 -8.37 -4.97 -10.90
N ILE A 39 -7.54 -4.27 -11.67
CA ILE A 39 -6.09 -4.44 -11.66
C ILE A 39 -5.50 -3.22 -10.96
N LEU A 40 -4.72 -3.45 -9.91
CA LEU A 40 -4.11 -2.39 -9.12
C LEU A 40 -2.60 -2.41 -9.26
N ASN A 41 -2.00 -1.23 -9.33
CA ASN A 41 -0.55 -1.10 -9.26
C ASN A 41 -0.15 -0.65 -7.87
N ILE A 42 0.78 -1.40 -7.26
CA ILE A 42 1.36 -1.04 -5.97
C ILE A 42 2.83 -0.71 -6.22
N THR A 43 3.19 0.51 -5.92
CA THR A 43 4.57 0.98 -6.09
C THR A 43 4.99 1.73 -4.83
N VAL A 44 6.30 1.82 -4.63
CA VAL A 44 6.84 2.65 -3.56
C VAL A 44 6.83 4.09 -4.05
N ASP A 45 6.23 4.98 -3.27
CA ASP A 45 6.32 6.41 -3.55
C ASP A 45 7.62 6.91 -2.91
N GLU A 46 8.67 6.93 -3.70
CA GLU A 46 10.00 7.29 -3.21
C GLU A 46 10.08 8.74 -2.79
N GLU A 47 9.44 9.63 -3.51
CA GLU A 47 9.45 11.05 -3.19
C GLU A 47 8.78 11.31 -1.84
N ALA A 48 7.58 10.77 -1.62
CA ALA A 48 6.88 10.92 -0.35
C ALA A 48 7.65 10.25 0.78
N THR A 49 8.27 9.10 0.51
CA THR A 49 9.10 8.39 1.48
C THR A 49 10.28 9.25 1.90
N ASN A 50 10.97 9.85 0.95
CA ASN A 50 12.12 10.71 1.23
C ASN A 50 11.73 11.95 2.02
N GLU A 51 10.61 12.57 1.69
CA GLU A 51 10.09 13.71 2.43
C GLU A 51 9.82 13.36 3.89
N LYS A 52 9.20 12.21 4.12
CA LYS A 52 8.92 11.73 5.48
C LYS A 52 10.20 11.46 6.25
N LEU A 53 11.18 10.82 5.61
CA LEU A 53 12.48 10.54 6.22
C LEU A 53 13.20 11.84 6.59
N GLN A 54 13.15 12.85 5.73
CA GLN A 54 13.73 14.15 6.02
C GLN A 54 13.11 14.77 7.26
N LYS A 55 11.81 14.72 7.39
CA LYS A 55 11.11 15.24 8.58
C LYS A 55 11.51 14.50 9.84
N VAL A 56 11.69 13.19 9.77
CA VAL A 56 12.14 12.38 10.91
C VAL A 56 13.56 12.79 11.30
N ILE A 57 14.45 12.92 10.32
CA ILE A 57 15.84 13.34 10.56
C ILE A 57 15.89 14.72 11.20
N GLU A 58 15.14 15.67 10.68
CA GLU A 58 15.05 17.02 11.24
C GLU A 58 14.57 17.01 12.69
N ARG A 59 13.57 16.18 12.98
CA ARG A 59 13.02 16.05 14.32
C ARG A 59 14.06 15.46 15.28
N MET A 60 14.79 14.46 14.84
CA MET A 60 15.87 13.86 15.62
C MET A 60 16.99 14.85 15.89
N ASN A 61 17.37 15.63 14.88
CA ASN A 61 18.39 16.65 15.03
C ASN A 61 18.00 17.71 16.06
N LYS A 62 16.73 18.07 16.10
CA LYS A 62 16.22 19.01 17.13
C LYS A 62 16.32 18.44 18.53
N LEU A 63 16.08 17.12 18.68
CA LEU A 63 16.15 16.46 19.98
C LEU A 63 17.56 16.38 20.52
N PHE A 64 18.57 16.26 19.66
CA PHE A 64 19.97 16.11 20.06
C PHE A 64 20.77 17.41 19.96
N LYS A 65 20.14 18.49 19.54
CA LYS A 65 20.79 19.77 19.38
C LYS A 65 20.46 20.65 20.58
N ASP A 66 21.45 21.01 21.34
CA ASP A 66 21.30 21.89 22.49
C ASP A 66 21.14 23.35 22.07
#